data_5255a273c086e7926839e82197e3452e
#
_entry.id   5255a273c086e7926839e82197e3452e
#
_cell.length_a   1.000
_cell.length_b   1.000
_cell.length_c   1.000
_cell.angle_alpha   90.00
_cell.angle_beta   90.00
_cell.angle_gamma   90.00
#
_symmetry.space_group_name_H-M   'P 1'
#
loop_
_entity.id
_entity.type
_entity.pdbx_description
1 polymer ?
#
loop_
_entity_poly.entity_id
_entity_poly.type
_entity_poly.pdbx_seq_one_letter_code
_entity_poly.pdbx_strand_id
1 'polypeptide(L)'
;MSDKAILQVGDNSYEFPLIKGTENEIAINVKTLRTASQGIITIDPGFKNTASCESAITFLDGEKGILRYRGYSIEELANKASFLEVAYALIFGDLPNKEQLDTFHSDIKSKSVVDEDVKKIIDAFPKNAHPMGILSSLTSALVAFNPSSVNVDSEEEMYRAIVKIMGKFPVLVAWAMRKIEGLPLNYGSNSLGYIENVMKMMFEKPNEEFEINPIIKSALDKLLILHADHEQNCSTSTVRVVGSSHAGLFASISAGISALWGPLHGGANQAVLEMLESIKSDGGDTKKYMAKAKDKNDPFRLMGFGHRVYKNFDPRAKIIKQAADEVLNDLGINDPILDIARALEQEALNDPYFVERKLYPNVDFYSGIIYRAMGIPVEMFTVMFALGRLPGWIAQWKEMRLRKEPIGRPRQIYIGENYREFIPIGKR
;
A
#
# COMPACT_ATOMS: atom_id res chain seq x y z
N MET A 1 -4.90 -20.05 -31.94
CA MET A 1 -4.45 -18.66 -32.10
C MET A 1 -2.96 -18.69 -32.28
N SER A 2 -2.38 -17.77 -33.08
CA SER A 2 -0.91 -17.64 -33.18
C SER A 2 -0.35 -17.30 -31.79
N ASP A 3 0.71 -18.01 -31.36
CA ASP A 3 1.40 -17.71 -30.08
C ASP A 3 2.34 -16.51 -30.21
N LYS A 4 2.13 -15.67 -31.24
CA LYS A 4 2.97 -14.53 -31.58
C LYS A 4 2.15 -13.30 -31.94
N ALA A 5 2.62 -12.13 -31.53
CA ALA A 5 2.19 -10.84 -32.04
C ALA A 5 3.13 -10.38 -33.16
N ILE A 6 2.59 -9.67 -34.14
CA ILE A 6 3.35 -9.07 -35.25
C ILE A 6 3.29 -7.55 -35.12
N LEU A 7 4.45 -6.91 -35.04
CA LEU A 7 4.59 -5.45 -35.10
C LEU A 7 5.15 -5.07 -36.47
N GLN A 8 4.37 -4.30 -37.23
CA GLN A 8 4.83 -3.74 -38.51
C GLN A 8 5.23 -2.28 -38.34
N VAL A 9 6.41 -1.93 -38.80
CA VAL A 9 6.91 -0.55 -38.80
C VAL A 9 7.50 -0.25 -40.19
N GLY A 10 6.80 0.53 -41.00
CA GLY A 10 7.10 0.68 -42.42
C GLY A 10 7.01 -0.67 -43.13
N ASP A 11 8.03 -1.00 -43.87
CA ASP A 11 8.11 -2.28 -44.62
C ASP A 11 8.66 -3.45 -43.78
N ASN A 12 9.08 -3.18 -42.52
CA ASN A 12 9.66 -4.22 -41.66
C ASN A 12 8.60 -4.81 -40.73
N SER A 13 8.68 -6.12 -40.52
CA SER A 13 7.79 -6.88 -39.66
C SER A 13 8.59 -7.60 -38.57
N TYR A 14 8.15 -7.53 -37.34
CA TYR A 14 8.82 -8.12 -36.18
C TYR A 14 7.83 -9.00 -35.41
N GLU A 15 8.26 -10.22 -35.06
CA GLU A 15 7.46 -11.18 -34.31
C GLU A 15 7.87 -11.18 -32.83
N PHE A 16 6.87 -11.20 -31.93
CA PHE A 16 7.08 -11.25 -30.49
C PHE A 16 6.25 -12.37 -29.86
N PRO A 17 6.82 -13.13 -28.92
CA PRO A 17 6.05 -14.13 -28.18
C PRO A 17 4.91 -13.50 -27.39
N LEU A 18 3.78 -14.20 -27.31
CA LEU A 18 2.73 -13.89 -26.35
C LEU A 18 2.99 -14.64 -25.05
N ILE A 19 2.86 -13.94 -23.91
CA ILE A 19 2.82 -14.53 -22.58
C ILE A 19 1.35 -14.59 -22.17
N LYS A 20 0.93 -15.76 -21.68
CA LYS A 20 -0.42 -15.97 -21.19
C LYS A 20 -0.39 -16.21 -19.69
N GLY A 21 -1.11 -15.39 -18.93
CA GLY A 21 -1.31 -15.54 -17.50
C GLY A 21 -2.27 -16.69 -17.15
N THR A 22 -2.32 -17.04 -15.87
CA THR A 22 -3.16 -18.13 -15.34
C THR A 22 -4.66 -17.86 -15.57
N GLU A 23 -5.08 -16.62 -15.52
CA GLU A 23 -6.48 -16.19 -15.70
C GLU A 23 -6.74 -15.71 -17.15
N ASN A 24 -5.87 -16.10 -18.08
CA ASN A 24 -5.94 -15.81 -19.51
C ASN A 24 -5.57 -14.39 -19.94
N GLU A 25 -4.92 -13.60 -19.10
CA GLU A 25 -4.32 -12.33 -19.50
C GLU A 25 -3.26 -12.57 -20.59
N ILE A 26 -3.20 -11.70 -21.56
CA ILE A 26 -2.25 -11.81 -22.67
C ILE A 26 -1.35 -10.59 -22.69
N ALA A 27 -0.03 -10.84 -22.66
CA ALA A 27 0.98 -9.80 -22.81
C ALA A 27 1.88 -10.09 -24.02
N ILE A 28 2.31 -9.01 -24.70
CA ILE A 28 3.32 -9.10 -25.77
C ILE A 28 4.70 -8.97 -25.11
N ASN A 29 5.55 -9.98 -25.26
CA ASN A 29 6.91 -9.93 -24.74
C ASN A 29 7.82 -9.12 -25.67
N VAL A 30 7.98 -7.83 -25.38
CA VAL A 30 8.80 -6.90 -26.19
C VAL A 30 10.28 -6.90 -25.80
N LYS A 31 10.78 -7.84 -25.01
CA LYS A 31 12.16 -7.88 -24.50
C LYS A 31 13.22 -7.78 -25.61
N THR A 32 12.95 -8.34 -26.78
CA THR A 32 13.87 -8.35 -27.93
C THR A 32 13.62 -7.22 -28.93
N LEU A 33 12.59 -6.38 -28.74
CA LEU A 33 12.18 -5.36 -29.72
C LEU A 33 13.35 -4.49 -30.19
N ARG A 34 14.09 -3.90 -29.26
CA ARG A 34 15.18 -2.98 -29.61
C ARG A 34 16.30 -3.65 -30.40
N THR A 35 16.63 -4.89 -30.05
CA THR A 35 17.69 -5.65 -30.76
C THR A 35 17.23 -6.10 -32.14
N ALA A 36 16.02 -6.63 -32.24
CA ALA A 36 15.45 -7.09 -33.51
C ALA A 36 15.24 -5.95 -34.52
N SER A 37 14.84 -4.79 -34.03
CA SER A 37 14.52 -3.60 -34.85
C SER A 37 15.68 -2.60 -35.00
N GLN A 38 16.86 -2.90 -34.44
CA GLN A 38 18.02 -2.02 -34.43
C GLN A 38 17.78 -0.65 -33.81
N GLY A 39 16.84 -0.54 -32.86
CA GLY A 39 16.67 0.71 -32.08
C GLY A 39 15.28 1.09 -31.63
N ILE A 40 14.22 0.53 -32.21
CA ILE A 40 12.84 0.87 -31.81
C ILE A 40 12.61 0.47 -30.35
N ILE A 41 11.93 1.36 -29.62
CA ILE A 41 11.49 1.14 -28.24
C ILE A 41 10.02 1.51 -28.10
N THR A 42 9.37 1.03 -27.05
CA THR A 42 8.02 1.42 -26.67
C THR A 42 8.05 2.64 -25.76
N ILE A 43 6.97 3.43 -25.73
CA ILE A 43 6.76 4.52 -24.79
C ILE A 43 5.35 4.37 -24.18
N ASP A 44 5.29 4.25 -22.84
CA ASP A 44 4.04 4.15 -22.08
C ASP A 44 4.21 4.83 -20.72
N PRO A 45 4.03 6.18 -20.66
CA PRO A 45 4.18 6.93 -19.42
C PRO A 45 3.21 6.43 -18.33
N GLY A 46 3.76 6.09 -17.17
CA GLY A 46 2.98 5.56 -16.03
C GLY A 46 2.55 4.10 -16.17
N PHE A 47 3.10 3.37 -17.16
CA PHE A 47 2.89 1.92 -17.33
C PHE A 47 1.43 1.49 -17.47
N LYS A 48 0.59 2.31 -18.10
CA LYS A 48 -0.86 2.06 -18.21
C LYS A 48 -1.18 0.77 -18.98
N ASN A 49 -0.36 0.44 -19.98
CA ASN A 49 -0.53 -0.73 -20.87
C ASN A 49 0.68 -1.67 -20.80
N THR A 50 1.53 -1.53 -19.80
CA THR A 50 2.80 -2.27 -19.72
C THR A 50 2.87 -3.04 -18.41
N ALA A 51 2.88 -4.38 -18.50
CA ALA A 51 3.24 -5.24 -17.38
C ALA A 51 4.77 -5.15 -17.15
N SER A 52 5.15 -4.81 -15.91
CA SER A 52 6.56 -4.68 -15.53
C SER A 52 7.21 -6.00 -15.10
N CYS A 53 6.40 -7.01 -14.74
CA CYS A 53 6.82 -8.32 -14.28
C CYS A 53 5.72 -9.36 -14.47
N GLU A 54 6.09 -10.63 -14.29
CA GLU A 54 5.17 -11.73 -14.01
C GLU A 54 5.15 -11.94 -12.49
N SER A 55 3.96 -12.12 -11.89
CA SER A 55 3.83 -12.32 -10.45
C SER A 55 2.78 -13.37 -10.12
N ALA A 56 3.03 -14.15 -9.07
CA ALA A 56 2.09 -15.12 -8.53
C ALA A 56 1.47 -14.66 -7.19
N ILE A 57 1.61 -13.39 -6.84
CA ILE A 57 1.23 -12.88 -5.51
C ILE A 57 -0.23 -12.47 -5.47
N THR A 58 -0.63 -11.57 -6.36
CA THR A 58 -1.97 -10.98 -6.36
C THR A 58 -2.58 -11.03 -7.76
N PHE A 59 -3.79 -11.58 -7.84
CA PHE A 59 -4.65 -11.47 -9.00
C PHE A 59 -5.73 -10.42 -8.77
N LEU A 60 -5.92 -9.55 -9.76
CA LEU A 60 -6.90 -8.49 -9.72
C LEU A 60 -7.64 -8.40 -11.06
N ASP A 61 -8.98 -8.53 -11.04
CA ASP A 61 -9.85 -8.27 -12.18
C ASP A 61 -10.78 -7.10 -11.85
N GLY A 62 -10.43 -5.91 -12.35
CA GLY A 62 -11.17 -4.69 -12.08
C GLY A 62 -12.54 -4.64 -12.73
N GLU A 63 -12.78 -5.37 -13.85
CA GLU A 63 -14.08 -5.43 -14.51
C GLU A 63 -15.07 -6.31 -13.73
N LYS A 64 -14.57 -7.41 -13.13
CA LYS A 64 -15.38 -8.33 -12.33
C LYS A 64 -15.40 -7.98 -10.83
N GLY A 65 -14.54 -7.07 -10.37
CA GLY A 65 -14.40 -6.75 -8.96
C GLY A 65 -13.80 -7.91 -8.13
N ILE A 66 -12.80 -8.59 -8.69
CA ILE A 66 -12.14 -9.75 -8.05
C ILE A 66 -10.77 -9.32 -7.53
N LEU A 67 -10.46 -9.72 -6.29
CA LEU A 67 -9.14 -9.62 -5.69
C LEU A 67 -8.80 -10.93 -4.99
N ARG A 68 -7.62 -11.51 -5.30
CA ARG A 68 -7.12 -12.73 -4.67
C ARG A 68 -5.66 -12.57 -4.28
N TYR A 69 -5.30 -13.05 -3.09
CA TYR A 69 -3.91 -13.20 -2.67
C TYR A 69 -3.54 -14.68 -2.74
N ARG A 70 -2.53 -15.02 -3.53
CA ARG A 70 -2.09 -16.42 -3.73
C ARG A 70 -3.24 -17.38 -4.11
N GLY A 71 -4.24 -16.87 -4.82
CA GLY A 71 -5.43 -17.65 -5.22
C GLY A 71 -6.59 -17.60 -4.22
N TYR A 72 -6.37 -17.21 -2.98
CA TYR A 72 -7.43 -17.05 -1.96
C TYR A 72 -8.21 -15.76 -2.17
N SER A 73 -9.53 -15.82 -2.10
CA SER A 73 -10.35 -14.61 -2.25
C SER A 73 -10.15 -13.66 -1.06
N ILE A 74 -10.18 -12.36 -1.35
CA ILE A 74 -10.00 -11.33 -0.32
C ILE A 74 -11.11 -11.39 0.73
N GLU A 75 -12.33 -11.78 0.33
CA GLU A 75 -13.48 -11.93 1.23
C GLU A 75 -13.26 -13.05 2.24
N GLU A 76 -12.71 -14.18 1.81
CA GLU A 76 -12.41 -15.28 2.72
C GLU A 76 -11.27 -14.95 3.66
N LEU A 77 -10.20 -14.37 3.12
CA LEU A 77 -9.05 -13.99 3.95
C LEU A 77 -9.43 -12.95 5.02
N ALA A 78 -10.16 -11.90 4.65
CA ALA A 78 -10.58 -10.87 5.60
C ALA A 78 -11.55 -11.35 6.68
N ASN A 79 -12.34 -12.39 6.40
CA ASN A 79 -13.33 -12.90 7.34
C ASN A 79 -12.85 -14.11 8.17
N LYS A 80 -11.83 -14.84 7.71
CA LYS A 80 -11.44 -16.13 8.31
C LYS A 80 -10.00 -16.17 8.80
N ALA A 81 -9.11 -15.33 8.27
CA ALA A 81 -7.68 -15.33 8.60
C ALA A 81 -7.29 -14.14 9.48
N SER A 82 -6.21 -14.28 10.23
CA SER A 82 -5.52 -13.15 10.87
C SER A 82 -4.58 -12.45 9.87
N PHE A 83 -4.24 -11.21 10.15
CA PHE A 83 -3.26 -10.47 9.34
C PHE A 83 -1.92 -11.21 9.21
N LEU A 84 -1.46 -11.87 10.28
CA LEU A 84 -0.19 -12.59 10.26
C LEU A 84 -0.23 -13.85 9.38
N GLU A 85 -1.37 -14.56 9.31
CA GLU A 85 -1.58 -15.68 8.37
C GLU A 85 -1.53 -15.19 6.92
N VAL A 86 -2.20 -14.06 6.64
CA VAL A 86 -2.19 -13.45 5.29
C VAL A 86 -0.80 -12.94 4.93
N ALA A 87 -0.08 -12.33 5.88
CA ALA A 87 1.31 -11.92 5.69
C ALA A 87 2.20 -13.12 5.34
N TYR A 88 2.06 -14.22 6.06
CA TYR A 88 2.78 -15.45 5.76
C TYR A 88 2.45 -15.97 4.36
N ALA A 89 1.17 -16.06 4.01
CA ALA A 89 0.73 -16.55 2.70
C ALA A 89 1.30 -15.70 1.55
N LEU A 90 1.22 -14.37 1.66
CA LEU A 90 1.78 -13.48 0.65
C LEU A 90 3.29 -13.70 0.46
N ILE A 91 4.05 -13.80 1.55
CA ILE A 91 5.52 -13.88 1.55
C ILE A 91 6.03 -15.27 1.14
N PHE A 92 5.36 -16.34 1.59
CA PHE A 92 5.86 -17.71 1.41
C PHE A 92 5.06 -18.56 0.42
N GLY A 93 3.89 -18.08 -0.03
CA GLY A 93 3.16 -18.67 -1.16
C GLY A 93 1.88 -19.40 -0.80
N ASP A 94 1.71 -19.82 0.46
CA ASP A 94 0.51 -20.53 0.94
C ASP A 94 0.19 -20.16 2.39
N LEU A 95 -1.03 -20.44 2.85
CA LEU A 95 -1.42 -20.25 4.24
C LEU A 95 -0.60 -21.17 5.16
N PRO A 96 -0.16 -20.67 6.33
CA PRO A 96 0.64 -21.46 7.25
C PRO A 96 -0.21 -22.52 7.94
N ASN A 97 0.39 -23.66 8.25
CA ASN A 97 -0.14 -24.51 9.31
C ASN A 97 0.18 -23.89 10.69
N LYS A 98 -0.36 -24.49 11.76
CA LYS A 98 -0.20 -23.95 13.11
C LYS A 98 1.27 -23.82 13.54
N GLU A 99 2.10 -24.83 13.28
CA GLU A 99 3.52 -24.83 13.64
C GLU A 99 4.30 -23.74 12.88
N GLN A 100 4.04 -23.58 11.59
CA GLN A 100 4.63 -22.54 10.75
C GLN A 100 4.24 -21.13 11.24
N LEU A 101 2.96 -20.93 11.60
CA LEU A 101 2.50 -19.64 12.11
C LEU A 101 3.12 -19.32 13.48
N ASP A 102 3.14 -20.28 14.38
CA ASP A 102 3.70 -20.12 15.73
C ASP A 102 5.21 -19.82 15.64
N THR A 103 5.95 -20.52 14.78
CA THR A 103 7.38 -20.28 14.52
C THR A 103 7.60 -18.88 13.95
N PHE A 104 6.87 -18.51 12.90
CA PHE A 104 6.98 -17.19 12.26
C PHE A 104 6.68 -16.05 13.24
N HIS A 105 5.63 -16.20 14.04
CA HIS A 105 5.29 -15.23 15.08
C HIS A 105 6.40 -15.11 16.16
N SER A 106 6.92 -16.24 16.63
CA SER A 106 8.02 -16.28 17.61
C SER A 106 9.27 -15.59 17.07
N ASP A 107 9.64 -15.87 15.81
CA ASP A 107 10.80 -15.27 15.16
C ASP A 107 10.65 -13.75 15.02
N ILE A 108 9.48 -13.28 14.58
CA ILE A 108 9.15 -11.85 14.49
C ILE A 108 9.30 -11.20 15.88
N LYS A 109 8.69 -11.76 16.91
CA LYS A 109 8.78 -11.25 18.30
C LYS A 109 10.22 -11.16 18.78
N SER A 110 11.05 -12.16 18.48
CA SER A 110 12.48 -12.16 18.85
C SER A 110 13.29 -11.03 18.21
N LYS A 111 12.76 -10.41 17.15
CA LYS A 111 13.40 -9.33 16.37
C LYS A 111 12.70 -7.98 16.49
N SER A 112 11.71 -7.84 17.37
CA SER A 112 10.94 -6.60 17.53
C SER A 112 11.71 -5.47 18.23
N VAL A 113 12.76 -5.78 18.98
CA VAL A 113 13.55 -4.77 19.67
C VAL A 113 14.26 -3.87 18.64
N VAL A 114 14.00 -2.58 18.73
CA VAL A 114 14.68 -1.53 17.96
C VAL A 114 15.85 -1.00 18.78
N ASP A 115 16.97 -0.71 18.11
CA ASP A 115 18.16 -0.17 18.77
C ASP A 115 17.86 1.16 19.47
N GLU A 116 18.39 1.34 20.70
CA GLU A 116 18.14 2.55 21.50
C GLU A 116 18.62 3.84 20.81
N ASP A 117 19.65 3.76 19.97
CA ASP A 117 20.12 4.94 19.23
C ASP A 117 19.12 5.44 18.17
N VAL A 118 18.18 4.60 17.74
CA VAL A 118 17.06 5.03 16.85
C VAL A 118 16.16 6.04 17.56
N LYS A 119 16.06 6.01 18.90
CA LYS A 119 15.34 7.04 19.68
C LYS A 119 15.93 8.43 19.49
N LYS A 120 17.25 8.54 19.38
CA LYS A 120 17.91 9.84 19.12
C LYS A 120 17.48 10.42 17.78
N ILE A 121 17.24 9.56 16.79
CA ILE A 121 16.77 9.98 15.48
C ILE A 121 15.31 10.48 15.56
N ILE A 122 14.43 9.73 16.23
CA ILE A 122 13.03 10.17 16.36
C ILE A 122 12.92 11.44 17.22
N ASP A 123 13.75 11.59 18.24
CA ASP A 123 13.74 12.78 19.09
C ASP A 123 14.15 14.05 18.34
N ALA A 124 14.99 13.92 17.32
CA ALA A 124 15.43 15.04 16.48
C ALA A 124 14.34 15.58 15.55
N PHE A 125 13.26 14.85 15.31
CA PHE A 125 12.14 15.37 14.50
C PHE A 125 11.37 16.45 15.24
N PRO A 126 10.93 17.53 14.53
CA PRO A 126 10.06 18.54 15.12
C PRO A 126 8.70 17.94 15.48
N LYS A 127 7.99 18.55 16.44
CA LYS A 127 6.68 18.06 16.93
C LYS A 127 5.60 17.96 15.84
N ASN A 128 5.69 18.80 14.82
CA ASN A 128 4.77 18.83 13.67
C ASN A 128 5.29 18.05 12.45
N ALA A 129 6.30 17.18 12.63
CA ALA A 129 6.76 16.34 11.55
C ALA A 129 5.66 15.37 11.12
N HIS A 130 5.44 15.23 9.81
CA HIS A 130 4.46 14.29 9.30
C HIS A 130 4.91 12.85 9.58
N PRO A 131 4.04 11.98 10.16
CA PRO A 131 4.44 10.64 10.60
C PRO A 131 4.94 9.73 9.46
N MET A 132 4.50 9.93 8.22
CA MET A 132 5.08 9.23 7.05
C MET A 132 6.54 9.59 6.82
N GLY A 133 6.92 10.85 7.01
CA GLY A 133 8.32 11.30 6.95
C GLY A 133 9.16 10.67 8.06
N ILE A 134 8.63 10.59 9.28
CA ILE A 134 9.25 9.90 10.41
C ILE A 134 9.45 8.41 10.06
N LEU A 135 8.39 7.72 9.62
CA LEU A 135 8.43 6.29 9.31
C LEU A 135 9.42 5.96 8.19
N SER A 136 9.42 6.73 7.09
CA SER A 136 10.35 6.55 5.98
C SER A 136 11.80 6.72 6.43
N SER A 137 12.08 7.77 7.19
CA SER A 137 13.43 8.07 7.70
C SER A 137 13.93 7.02 8.68
N LEU A 138 13.09 6.61 9.64
CA LEU A 138 13.45 5.56 10.60
C LEU A 138 13.65 4.20 9.91
N THR A 139 12.81 3.85 8.93
CA THR A 139 12.97 2.61 8.16
C THR A 139 14.26 2.61 7.37
N SER A 140 14.64 3.76 6.78
CA SER A 140 15.92 3.92 6.10
C SER A 140 17.10 3.82 7.08
N ALA A 141 17.00 4.46 8.25
CA ALA A 141 18.03 4.38 9.27
C ALA A 141 18.30 2.96 9.76
N LEU A 142 17.26 2.10 9.81
CA LEU A 142 17.43 0.69 10.19
C LEU A 142 18.41 -0.08 9.31
N VAL A 143 18.72 0.38 8.09
CA VAL A 143 19.78 -0.20 7.24
C VAL A 143 21.12 -0.19 7.97
N ALA A 144 21.47 0.93 8.60
CA ALA A 144 22.73 1.07 9.36
C ALA A 144 22.78 0.20 10.61
N PHE A 145 21.62 0.01 11.27
CA PHE A 145 21.52 -0.83 12.48
C PHE A 145 21.35 -2.34 12.17
N ASN A 146 21.17 -2.70 10.90
CA ASN A 146 21.01 -4.10 10.47
C ASN A 146 21.89 -4.45 9.26
N PRO A 147 23.23 -4.31 9.35
CA PRO A 147 24.13 -4.47 8.21
C PRO A 147 24.04 -5.87 7.56
N SER A 148 23.73 -6.92 8.33
CA SER A 148 23.51 -8.27 7.81
C SER A 148 22.23 -8.42 6.97
N SER A 149 21.41 -7.39 6.83
CA SER A 149 20.20 -7.39 6.01
C SER A 149 20.37 -6.59 4.71
N VAL A 150 21.58 -6.16 4.38
CA VAL A 150 21.91 -5.41 3.16
C VAL A 150 22.21 -6.37 2.01
N ASN A 151 23.16 -7.28 2.21
CA ASN A 151 23.51 -8.30 1.22
C ASN A 151 22.72 -9.58 1.51
N VAL A 152 21.73 -9.88 0.70
CA VAL A 152 20.77 -10.95 0.93
C VAL A 152 20.68 -11.77 -0.36
N ASP A 153 21.44 -12.84 -0.43
CA ASP A 153 21.59 -13.68 -1.64
C ASP A 153 20.98 -15.07 -1.48
N SER A 154 20.72 -15.53 -0.25
CA SER A 154 20.08 -16.81 0.04
C SER A 154 18.69 -16.64 0.62
N GLU A 155 17.84 -17.66 0.50
CA GLU A 155 16.50 -17.66 1.11
C GLU A 155 16.53 -17.55 2.64
N GLU A 156 17.57 -18.12 3.28
CA GLU A 156 17.76 -18.01 4.72
C GLU A 156 18.07 -16.57 5.15
N GLU A 157 18.92 -15.86 4.39
CA GLU A 157 19.21 -14.44 4.64
C GLU A 157 17.96 -13.57 4.39
N MET A 158 17.20 -13.89 3.33
CA MET A 158 15.91 -13.25 3.08
C MET A 158 14.96 -13.44 4.26
N TYR A 159 14.82 -14.66 4.76
CA TYR A 159 13.98 -14.96 5.91
C TYR A 159 14.41 -14.14 7.14
N ARG A 160 15.73 -14.10 7.44
CA ARG A 160 16.26 -13.28 8.54
C ARG A 160 15.97 -11.78 8.38
N ALA A 161 16.06 -11.25 7.17
CA ALA A 161 15.72 -9.85 6.90
C ALA A 161 14.21 -9.59 7.05
N ILE A 162 13.37 -10.53 6.58
CA ILE A 162 11.91 -10.48 6.65
C ILE A 162 11.43 -10.44 8.11
N VAL A 163 11.87 -11.38 8.94
CA VAL A 163 11.42 -11.42 10.34
C VAL A 163 11.90 -10.19 11.13
N LYS A 164 13.07 -9.63 10.78
CA LYS A 164 13.55 -8.39 11.39
C LYS A 164 12.66 -7.19 11.04
N ILE A 165 12.32 -7.01 9.76
CA ILE A 165 11.49 -5.86 9.39
C ILE A 165 10.06 -6.03 9.89
N MET A 166 9.48 -7.23 9.80
CA MET A 166 8.17 -7.54 10.33
C MET A 166 8.07 -7.28 11.85
N GLY A 167 9.15 -7.50 12.59
CA GLY A 167 9.19 -7.22 14.03
C GLY A 167 9.40 -5.75 14.38
N LYS A 168 10.29 -5.07 13.65
CA LYS A 168 10.67 -3.67 13.97
C LYS A 168 9.69 -2.63 13.41
N PHE A 169 9.09 -2.90 12.26
CA PHE A 169 8.23 -1.93 11.58
C PHE A 169 7.01 -1.50 12.40
N PRO A 170 6.27 -2.41 13.06
CA PRO A 170 5.17 -2.02 13.96
C PRO A 170 5.60 -1.10 15.09
N VAL A 171 6.82 -1.30 15.61
CA VAL A 171 7.39 -0.44 16.66
C VAL A 171 7.61 0.97 16.10
N LEU A 172 8.17 1.10 14.89
CA LEU A 172 8.36 2.41 14.25
C LEU A 172 7.03 3.11 13.96
N VAL A 173 5.99 2.37 13.54
CA VAL A 173 4.63 2.89 13.33
C VAL A 173 4.08 3.46 14.64
N ALA A 174 4.14 2.68 15.72
CA ALA A 174 3.67 3.13 17.03
C ALA A 174 4.48 4.33 17.55
N TRP A 175 5.79 4.31 17.38
CA TRP A 175 6.65 5.43 17.78
C TRP A 175 6.36 6.70 16.99
N ALA A 176 6.07 6.60 15.70
CA ALA A 176 5.65 7.76 14.89
C ALA A 176 4.38 8.40 15.44
N MET A 177 3.37 7.58 15.80
CA MET A 177 2.14 8.08 16.43
C MET A 177 2.42 8.73 17.78
N ARG A 178 3.15 8.04 18.65
CA ARG A 178 3.46 8.54 20.00
C ARG A 178 4.28 9.83 19.96
N LYS A 179 5.15 9.99 18.97
CA LYS A 179 5.92 11.23 18.76
C LYS A 179 5.02 12.42 18.46
N ILE A 180 4.06 12.28 17.55
CA ILE A 180 3.17 13.39 17.20
C ILE A 180 2.18 13.72 18.33
N GLU A 181 1.77 12.72 19.12
CA GLU A 181 0.91 12.89 20.28
C GLU A 181 1.65 13.35 21.55
N GLY A 182 2.98 13.34 21.54
CA GLY A 182 3.80 13.72 22.70
C GLY A 182 3.79 12.67 23.81
N LEU A 183 3.52 11.40 23.48
CA LEU A 183 3.51 10.27 24.42
C LEU A 183 4.89 9.61 24.51
N PRO A 184 5.28 9.00 25.66
CA PRO A 184 6.52 8.25 25.78
C PRO A 184 6.50 7.04 24.84
N LEU A 185 7.67 6.69 24.28
CA LEU A 185 7.80 5.53 23.38
C LEU A 185 7.49 4.22 24.13
N ASN A 186 6.78 3.31 23.45
CA ASN A 186 6.35 2.02 24.00
C ASN A 186 6.89 0.88 23.13
N TYR A 187 7.36 -0.19 23.73
CA TYR A 187 7.91 -1.39 23.06
C TYR A 187 6.92 -2.57 23.00
N GLY A 188 5.74 -2.39 23.59
CA GLY A 188 4.74 -3.44 23.67
C GLY A 188 5.04 -4.55 24.70
N SER A 189 4.57 -5.75 24.43
CA SER A 189 4.71 -6.91 25.31
C SER A 189 4.95 -8.19 24.52
N ASN A 190 5.84 -9.04 25.02
CA ASN A 190 6.11 -10.34 24.42
C ASN A 190 4.98 -11.37 24.67
N SER A 191 4.00 -11.09 25.53
CA SER A 191 2.87 -11.98 25.81
C SER A 191 1.72 -11.87 24.81
N LEU A 192 1.69 -10.80 24.02
CA LEU A 192 0.59 -10.48 23.11
C LEU A 192 0.80 -11.04 21.69
N GLY A 193 -0.30 -11.22 20.97
CA GLY A 193 -0.31 -11.46 19.53
C GLY A 193 0.18 -10.23 18.73
N TYR A 194 0.34 -10.41 17.43
CA TYR A 194 0.94 -9.37 16.58
C TYR A 194 0.11 -8.07 16.59
N ILE A 195 -1.19 -8.15 16.32
CA ILE A 195 -2.07 -6.98 16.27
C ILE A 195 -2.33 -6.41 17.66
N GLU A 196 -2.54 -7.26 18.66
CA GLU A 196 -2.70 -6.83 20.04
C GLU A 196 -1.48 -6.02 20.52
N ASN A 197 -0.28 -6.44 20.10
CA ASN A 197 0.95 -5.74 20.45
C ASN A 197 1.04 -4.38 19.74
N VAL A 198 0.62 -4.31 18.46
CA VAL A 198 0.51 -3.01 17.74
C VAL A 198 -0.43 -2.07 18.49
N MET A 199 -1.63 -2.56 18.85
CA MET A 199 -2.61 -1.75 19.59
C MET A 199 -2.06 -1.27 20.93
N LYS A 200 -1.42 -2.16 21.70
CA LYS A 200 -0.80 -1.79 22.97
C LYS A 200 0.28 -0.71 22.77
N MET A 201 1.17 -0.90 21.81
CA MET A 201 2.23 0.09 21.56
C MET A 201 1.68 1.46 21.14
N MET A 202 0.57 1.50 20.40
CA MET A 202 -0.04 2.75 19.95
C MET A 202 -0.84 3.43 21.05
N PHE A 203 -1.70 2.70 21.77
CA PHE A 203 -2.77 3.29 22.57
C PHE A 203 -2.55 3.26 24.09
N GLU A 204 -1.67 2.40 24.62
CA GLU A 204 -1.42 2.33 26.05
C GLU A 204 -0.87 3.67 26.56
N LYS A 205 -1.58 4.26 27.50
CA LYS A 205 -1.15 5.50 28.17
C LYS A 205 -0.38 5.18 29.45
N PRO A 206 0.54 6.08 29.87
CA PRO A 206 1.22 5.92 31.15
C PRO A 206 0.22 5.85 32.31
N ASN A 207 0.41 4.86 33.19
CA ASN A 207 -0.41 4.63 34.39
C ASN A 207 -1.89 4.26 34.13
N GLU A 208 -2.24 3.91 32.90
CA GLU A 208 -3.56 3.35 32.55
C GLU A 208 -3.37 1.88 32.15
N GLU A 209 -4.28 0.99 32.59
CA GLU A 209 -4.33 -0.39 32.13
C GLU A 209 -4.90 -0.40 30.71
N PHE A 210 -4.21 -1.10 29.80
CA PHE A 210 -4.64 -1.22 28.41
C PHE A 210 -5.35 -2.55 28.19
N GLU A 211 -6.66 -2.47 27.96
CA GLU A 211 -7.48 -3.62 27.59
C GLU A 211 -7.68 -3.70 26.06
N ILE A 212 -7.57 -4.90 25.52
CA ILE A 212 -7.77 -5.14 24.10
C ILE A 212 -9.26 -5.35 23.82
N ASN A 213 -9.87 -4.42 23.11
CA ASN A 213 -11.21 -4.60 22.59
C ASN A 213 -11.18 -5.56 21.38
N PRO A 214 -11.87 -6.73 21.44
CA PRO A 214 -11.82 -7.75 20.40
C PRO A 214 -12.46 -7.29 19.07
N ILE A 215 -13.44 -6.38 19.10
CA ILE A 215 -14.09 -5.85 17.91
C ILE A 215 -13.14 -4.89 17.19
N ILE A 216 -12.49 -4.01 17.92
CA ILE A 216 -11.45 -3.11 17.38
C ILE A 216 -10.28 -3.91 16.82
N LYS A 217 -9.83 -4.95 17.53
CA LYS A 217 -8.77 -5.84 17.05
C LYS A 217 -9.17 -6.53 15.74
N SER A 218 -10.38 -7.08 15.65
CA SER A 218 -10.89 -7.71 14.44
C SER A 218 -11.00 -6.74 13.26
N ALA A 219 -11.47 -5.53 13.51
CA ALA A 219 -11.55 -4.50 12.48
C ALA A 219 -10.16 -4.08 11.99
N LEU A 220 -9.17 -3.97 12.88
CA LEU A 220 -7.79 -3.67 12.51
C LEU A 220 -7.16 -4.81 11.70
N ASP A 221 -7.36 -6.07 12.08
CA ASP A 221 -6.95 -7.22 11.27
C ASP A 221 -7.50 -7.13 9.84
N LYS A 222 -8.82 -6.92 9.69
CA LYS A 222 -9.48 -6.77 8.39
C LYS A 222 -8.88 -5.60 7.59
N LEU A 223 -8.74 -4.42 8.22
CA LEU A 223 -8.14 -3.25 7.57
C LEU A 223 -6.76 -3.55 7.01
N LEU A 224 -5.88 -4.16 7.80
CA LEU A 224 -4.52 -4.46 7.38
C LEU A 224 -4.49 -5.54 6.28
N ILE A 225 -5.35 -6.56 6.34
CA ILE A 225 -5.50 -7.58 5.29
C ILE A 225 -5.93 -6.95 3.97
N LEU A 226 -6.94 -6.07 3.99
CA LEU A 226 -7.46 -5.42 2.79
C LEU A 226 -6.46 -4.47 2.12
N HIS A 227 -5.42 -4.05 2.84
CA HIS A 227 -4.34 -3.22 2.34
C HIS A 227 -3.05 -3.99 2.02
N ALA A 228 -2.98 -5.31 2.31
CA ALA A 228 -1.73 -6.06 2.33
C ALA A 228 -1.00 -6.12 0.98
N ASP A 229 -1.72 -6.26 -0.13
CA ASP A 229 -1.16 -6.10 -1.49
C ASP A 229 -2.22 -5.60 -2.47
N HIS A 230 -1.78 -5.06 -3.58
CA HIS A 230 -2.65 -4.61 -4.66
C HIS A 230 -1.86 -4.50 -5.97
N GLU A 231 -1.24 -5.60 -6.39
CA GLU A 231 -0.49 -5.72 -7.65
C GLU A 231 0.64 -4.67 -7.79
N GLN A 232 0.92 -4.18 -9.01
CA GLN A 232 1.99 -3.22 -9.32
C GLN A 232 1.54 -1.76 -9.16
N ASN A 233 1.02 -1.40 -7.97
CA ASN A 233 0.82 0.01 -7.63
C ASN A 233 2.16 0.77 -7.52
N CYS A 234 2.10 2.11 -7.40
CA CYS A 234 3.28 2.96 -7.41
C CYS A 234 4.33 2.57 -6.37
N SER A 235 3.92 2.30 -5.12
CA SER A 235 4.88 1.94 -4.06
C SER A 235 5.45 0.54 -4.25
N THR A 236 4.66 -0.43 -4.70
CA THR A 236 5.13 -1.77 -5.02
C THR A 236 6.14 -1.76 -6.17
N SER A 237 5.84 -1.04 -7.26
CA SER A 237 6.78 -0.86 -8.38
C SER A 237 8.07 -0.19 -7.92
N THR A 238 7.99 0.80 -7.01
CA THR A 238 9.15 1.46 -6.42
C THR A 238 10.01 0.49 -5.61
N VAL A 239 9.39 -0.35 -4.77
CA VAL A 239 10.09 -1.41 -4.02
C VAL A 239 10.83 -2.36 -4.96
N ARG A 240 10.19 -2.81 -6.05
CA ARG A 240 10.82 -3.68 -7.05
C ARG A 240 11.96 -2.95 -7.78
N VAL A 241 11.78 -1.71 -8.21
CA VAL A 241 12.82 -0.94 -8.91
C VAL A 241 14.04 -0.74 -8.02
N VAL A 242 13.86 -0.30 -6.77
CA VAL A 242 14.97 -0.12 -5.82
C VAL A 242 15.62 -1.46 -5.48
N GLY A 243 14.82 -2.48 -5.17
CA GLY A 243 15.31 -3.83 -4.87
C GLY A 243 16.07 -4.48 -6.03
N SER A 244 15.73 -4.16 -7.28
CA SER A 244 16.40 -4.68 -8.49
C SER A 244 17.87 -4.22 -8.61
N SER A 245 18.24 -3.14 -7.95
CA SER A 245 19.64 -2.69 -7.82
C SER A 245 20.43 -3.47 -6.76
N HIS A 246 19.83 -4.46 -6.14
CA HIS A 246 20.33 -5.22 -4.98
C HIS A 246 20.45 -4.38 -3.69
N ALA A 247 19.80 -3.22 -3.62
CA ALA A 247 19.55 -2.55 -2.35
C ALA A 247 18.79 -3.50 -1.41
N GLY A 248 19.17 -3.56 -0.14
CA GLY A 248 18.57 -4.46 0.83
C GLY A 248 17.08 -4.19 1.08
N LEU A 249 16.41 -5.14 1.74
CA LEU A 249 14.98 -5.08 1.98
C LEU A 249 14.53 -3.78 2.66
N PHE A 250 15.22 -3.35 3.72
CA PHE A 250 14.88 -2.12 4.45
C PHE A 250 14.93 -0.86 3.57
N ALA A 251 15.95 -0.72 2.72
CA ALA A 251 16.07 0.40 1.79
C ALA A 251 14.93 0.38 0.75
N SER A 252 14.60 -0.81 0.23
CA SER A 252 13.51 -0.98 -0.72
C SER A 252 12.16 -0.61 -0.11
N ILE A 253 11.90 -1.05 1.14
CA ILE A 253 10.66 -0.71 1.87
C ILE A 253 10.60 0.79 2.17
N SER A 254 11.70 1.44 2.60
CA SER A 254 11.72 2.89 2.82
C SER A 254 11.36 3.68 1.55
N ALA A 255 11.84 3.24 0.39
CA ALA A 255 11.47 3.84 -0.90
C ALA A 255 9.97 3.62 -1.21
N GLY A 256 9.43 2.44 -0.92
CA GLY A 256 8.00 2.15 -1.02
C GLY A 256 7.15 3.06 -0.13
N ILE A 257 7.57 3.31 1.11
CA ILE A 257 6.90 4.25 2.03
C ILE A 257 6.88 5.66 1.44
N SER A 258 8.01 6.11 0.90
CA SER A 258 8.12 7.44 0.27
C SER A 258 7.18 7.58 -0.94
N ALA A 259 7.06 6.54 -1.76
CA ALA A 259 6.13 6.52 -2.89
C ALA A 259 4.66 6.47 -2.42
N LEU A 260 4.37 5.71 -1.33
CA LEU A 260 3.03 5.63 -0.77
C LEU A 260 2.55 6.98 -0.21
N TRP A 261 3.45 7.78 0.33
CA TRP A 261 3.12 9.10 0.89
C TRP A 261 2.63 10.11 -0.16
N GLY A 262 2.88 9.87 -1.43
CA GLY A 262 2.43 10.77 -2.49
C GLY A 262 0.89 10.94 -2.52
N PRO A 263 0.37 12.16 -2.75
CA PRO A 263 -1.09 12.45 -2.70
C PRO A 263 -1.90 11.70 -3.77
N LEU A 264 -1.25 11.21 -4.83
CA LEU A 264 -1.89 10.42 -5.87
C LEU A 264 -1.91 8.91 -5.56
N HIS A 265 -1.41 8.48 -4.38
CA HIS A 265 -1.31 7.07 -4.01
C HIS A 265 -1.96 6.79 -2.65
N GLY A 266 -1.26 6.98 -1.53
CA GLY A 266 -1.75 6.58 -0.20
C GLY A 266 -2.56 7.63 0.56
N GLY A 267 -2.73 8.84 0.03
CA GLY A 267 -3.45 9.92 0.71
C GLY A 267 -4.97 9.91 0.56
N ALA A 268 -5.55 8.91 -0.10
CA ALA A 268 -6.98 8.93 -0.45
C ALA A 268 -7.90 8.85 0.78
N ASN A 269 -7.60 8.00 1.76
CA ASN A 269 -8.39 7.87 2.99
C ASN A 269 -8.34 9.12 3.88
N GLN A 270 -7.21 9.81 3.95
CA GLN A 270 -7.09 11.11 4.60
C GLN A 270 -7.95 12.15 3.88
N ALA A 271 -7.85 12.23 2.56
CA ALA A 271 -8.63 13.16 1.75
C ALA A 271 -10.15 12.93 1.86
N VAL A 272 -10.61 11.69 2.08
CA VAL A 272 -12.02 11.37 2.36
C VAL A 272 -12.47 12.04 3.66
N LEU A 273 -11.71 11.89 4.76
CA LEU A 273 -12.11 12.51 6.03
C LEU A 273 -12.06 14.04 5.97
N GLU A 274 -11.05 14.61 5.36
CA GLU A 274 -10.95 16.07 5.17
C GLU A 274 -12.16 16.59 4.37
N MET A 275 -12.60 15.86 3.35
CA MET A 275 -13.80 16.17 2.60
C MET A 275 -15.06 16.07 3.47
N LEU A 276 -15.23 14.99 4.23
CA LEU A 276 -16.38 14.78 5.10
C LEU A 276 -16.46 15.86 6.21
N GLU A 277 -15.32 16.23 6.81
CA GLU A 277 -15.24 17.33 7.78
C GLU A 277 -15.58 18.68 7.13
N SER A 278 -15.15 18.92 5.90
CA SER A 278 -15.51 20.13 5.15
C SER A 278 -17.02 20.19 4.91
N ILE A 279 -17.64 19.09 4.52
CA ILE A 279 -19.10 19.00 4.31
C ILE A 279 -19.83 19.27 5.64
N LYS A 280 -19.39 18.63 6.73
CA LYS A 280 -19.95 18.85 8.07
C LYS A 280 -19.88 20.30 8.50
N SER A 281 -18.71 20.94 8.31
CA SER A 281 -18.49 22.34 8.70
C SER A 281 -19.32 23.33 7.88
N ASP A 282 -19.71 22.96 6.65
CA ASP A 282 -20.60 23.75 5.76
C ASP A 282 -22.09 23.37 5.92
N GLY A 283 -22.48 22.75 7.04
CA GLY A 283 -23.87 22.44 7.38
C GLY A 283 -24.37 21.06 6.98
N GLY A 284 -23.52 20.19 6.42
CA GLY A 284 -23.84 18.78 6.16
C GLY A 284 -24.75 18.53 4.95
N ASP A 285 -24.93 19.50 4.04
CA ASP A 285 -25.78 19.36 2.85
C ASP A 285 -25.08 18.51 1.76
N THR A 286 -25.31 17.21 1.80
CA THR A 286 -24.75 16.24 0.84
C THR A 286 -25.17 16.52 -0.60
N LYS A 287 -26.41 16.95 -0.82
CA LYS A 287 -26.93 17.26 -2.18
C LYS A 287 -26.19 18.40 -2.84
N LYS A 288 -25.83 19.43 -2.09
CA LYS A 288 -24.98 20.53 -2.55
C LYS A 288 -23.63 20.02 -3.05
N TYR A 289 -23.01 19.13 -2.32
CA TYR A 289 -21.68 18.58 -2.66
C TYR A 289 -21.75 17.56 -3.80
N MET A 290 -22.84 16.79 -3.88
CA MET A 290 -23.11 15.93 -5.05
C MET A 290 -23.27 16.75 -6.34
N ALA A 291 -23.94 17.90 -6.28
CA ALA A 291 -24.04 18.83 -7.40
C ALA A 291 -22.68 19.39 -7.80
N LYS A 292 -21.85 19.83 -6.85
CA LYS A 292 -20.46 20.26 -7.11
C LYS A 292 -19.61 19.18 -7.76
N ALA A 293 -19.69 17.93 -7.28
CA ALA A 293 -18.94 16.82 -7.85
C ALA A 293 -19.29 16.50 -9.31
N LYS A 294 -20.51 16.86 -9.75
CA LYS A 294 -20.97 16.71 -11.15
C LYS A 294 -20.55 17.89 -12.03
N ASP A 295 -20.28 19.05 -11.47
CA ASP A 295 -19.83 20.22 -12.24
C ASP A 295 -18.34 20.09 -12.58
N LYS A 296 -18.04 20.06 -13.88
CA LYS A 296 -16.66 19.98 -14.37
C LYS A 296 -15.83 21.23 -14.05
N ASN A 297 -16.49 22.37 -13.84
CA ASN A 297 -15.83 23.65 -13.54
C ASN A 297 -15.61 23.84 -12.04
N ASP A 298 -16.27 23.08 -11.17
CA ASP A 298 -16.02 23.10 -9.73
C ASP A 298 -14.76 22.28 -9.42
N PRO A 299 -13.83 22.78 -8.59
CA PRO A 299 -12.63 22.05 -8.18
C PRO A 299 -12.94 20.87 -7.25
N PHE A 300 -14.14 20.83 -6.63
CA PHE A 300 -14.52 19.78 -5.71
C PHE A 300 -14.53 18.41 -6.39
N ARG A 301 -14.03 17.41 -5.67
CA ARG A 301 -14.07 15.99 -6.09
C ARG A 301 -14.59 15.15 -4.95
N LEU A 302 -15.45 14.19 -5.29
CA LEU A 302 -15.95 13.22 -4.31
C LEU A 302 -14.86 12.18 -4.04
N MET A 303 -14.14 12.38 -2.93
CA MET A 303 -13.03 11.49 -2.53
C MET A 303 -13.56 10.15 -2.01
N GLY A 304 -12.83 9.07 -2.28
CA GLY A 304 -13.24 7.72 -1.90
C GLY A 304 -14.27 7.08 -2.83
N PHE A 305 -14.59 7.72 -3.97
CA PHE A 305 -15.49 7.19 -5.00
C PHE A 305 -14.75 6.95 -6.31
N GLY A 306 -15.06 5.81 -6.94
CA GLY A 306 -14.36 5.34 -8.12
C GLY A 306 -12.99 4.74 -7.78
N HIS A 307 -12.41 4.04 -8.73
CA HIS A 307 -11.10 3.42 -8.59
C HIS A 307 -10.38 3.38 -9.94
N ARG A 308 -9.04 3.52 -9.92
CA ARG A 308 -8.26 3.49 -11.17
C ARG A 308 -8.39 2.13 -11.88
N VAL A 309 -8.51 1.04 -11.13
CA VAL A 309 -8.56 -0.33 -11.64
C VAL A 309 -9.99 -0.87 -11.66
N TYR A 310 -10.71 -0.83 -10.53
CA TYR A 310 -12.08 -1.35 -10.46
C TYR A 310 -13.04 -0.50 -11.29
N LYS A 311 -13.67 -1.17 -12.27
CA LYS A 311 -14.80 -0.63 -13.06
C LYS A 311 -16.15 -1.14 -12.54
N ASN A 312 -16.12 -1.90 -11.44
CA ASN A 312 -17.23 -2.41 -10.68
C ASN A 312 -17.00 -2.08 -9.21
N PHE A 313 -17.80 -2.63 -8.30
CA PHE A 313 -17.59 -2.47 -6.87
C PHE A 313 -16.19 -2.98 -6.46
N ASP A 314 -15.50 -2.21 -5.64
CA ASP A 314 -14.30 -2.65 -4.95
C ASP A 314 -14.72 -3.74 -3.94
N PRO A 315 -14.23 -5.00 -4.06
CA PRO A 315 -14.66 -6.09 -3.17
C PRO A 315 -14.34 -5.81 -1.70
N ARG A 316 -13.35 -4.93 -1.44
CA ARG A 316 -12.94 -4.53 -0.10
C ARG A 316 -13.94 -3.58 0.56
N ALA A 317 -14.64 -2.75 -0.24
CA ALA A 317 -15.54 -1.71 0.28
C ALA A 317 -16.70 -2.29 1.11
N LYS A 318 -17.27 -3.42 0.68
CA LYS A 318 -18.36 -4.10 1.42
C LYS A 318 -17.88 -4.62 2.78
N ILE A 319 -16.68 -5.21 2.83
CA ILE A 319 -16.10 -5.78 4.05
C ILE A 319 -15.81 -4.67 5.04
N ILE A 320 -15.19 -3.59 4.57
CA ILE A 320 -14.80 -2.47 5.42
C ILE A 320 -16.00 -1.69 5.94
N LYS A 321 -17.08 -1.58 5.15
CA LYS A 321 -18.34 -0.99 5.59
C LYS A 321 -18.94 -1.75 6.77
N GLN A 322 -19.01 -3.09 6.67
CA GLN A 322 -19.51 -3.92 7.75
C GLN A 322 -18.64 -3.76 9.01
N ALA A 323 -17.32 -3.77 8.88
CA ALA A 323 -16.41 -3.55 10.00
C ALA A 323 -16.60 -2.16 10.64
N ALA A 324 -16.88 -1.12 9.84
CA ALA A 324 -17.18 0.22 10.34
C ALA A 324 -18.45 0.22 11.20
N ASP A 325 -19.53 -0.41 10.70
CA ASP A 325 -20.78 -0.51 11.44
C ASP A 325 -20.60 -1.27 12.77
N GLU A 326 -19.83 -2.37 12.78
CA GLU A 326 -19.52 -3.16 13.98
C GLU A 326 -18.76 -2.31 15.03
N VAL A 327 -17.69 -1.61 14.63
CA VAL A 327 -16.88 -0.77 15.53
C VAL A 327 -17.68 0.38 16.12
N LEU A 328 -18.46 1.07 15.30
CA LEU A 328 -19.23 2.24 15.75
C LEU A 328 -20.36 1.86 16.70
N ASN A 329 -21.01 0.72 16.45
CA ASN A 329 -22.04 0.19 17.36
C ASN A 329 -21.43 -0.24 18.69
N ASP A 330 -20.28 -0.92 18.68
CA ASP A 330 -19.59 -1.37 19.91
C ASP A 330 -19.13 -0.20 20.79
N LEU A 331 -18.55 0.82 20.16
CA LEU A 331 -18.07 2.01 20.87
C LEU A 331 -19.19 2.98 21.22
N GLY A 332 -20.43 2.76 20.78
CA GLY A 332 -21.55 3.69 20.99
C GLY A 332 -21.32 5.06 20.36
N ILE A 333 -20.49 5.12 19.31
CA ILE A 333 -20.15 6.38 18.65
C ILE A 333 -21.25 6.78 17.67
N ASN A 334 -21.85 7.94 17.96
CA ASN A 334 -22.76 8.62 17.04
C ASN A 334 -22.00 9.81 16.41
N ASP A 335 -21.23 9.55 15.34
CA ASP A 335 -20.45 10.60 14.67
C ASP A 335 -21.24 11.15 13.46
N PRO A 336 -21.57 12.45 13.44
CA PRO A 336 -22.25 13.10 12.31
C PRO A 336 -21.54 12.89 10.95
N ILE A 337 -20.24 12.67 10.95
CA ILE A 337 -19.47 12.36 9.73
C ILE A 337 -19.92 11.04 9.12
N LEU A 338 -20.25 10.05 9.94
CA LEU A 338 -20.75 8.76 9.44
C LEU A 338 -22.11 8.92 8.77
N ASP A 339 -23.00 9.74 9.34
CA ASP A 339 -24.32 10.00 8.74
C ASP A 339 -24.16 10.72 7.39
N ILE A 340 -23.24 11.68 7.29
CA ILE A 340 -22.88 12.33 6.03
C ILE A 340 -22.29 11.30 5.04
N ALA A 341 -21.41 10.44 5.47
CA ALA A 341 -20.82 9.40 4.61
C ALA A 341 -21.89 8.43 4.08
N ARG A 342 -22.78 7.95 4.96
CA ARG A 342 -23.91 7.09 4.55
C ARG A 342 -24.87 7.79 3.57
N ALA A 343 -25.17 9.07 3.80
CA ALA A 343 -26.00 9.86 2.91
C ALA A 343 -25.35 10.04 1.54
N LEU A 344 -24.06 10.40 1.49
CA LEU A 344 -23.30 10.50 0.24
C LEU A 344 -23.24 9.19 -0.51
N GLU A 345 -23.00 8.07 0.17
CA GLU A 345 -23.03 6.74 -0.45
C GLU A 345 -24.39 6.45 -1.06
N GLN A 346 -25.46 6.64 -0.27
CA GLN A 346 -26.83 6.37 -0.72
C GLN A 346 -27.22 7.25 -1.91
N GLU A 347 -26.87 8.52 -1.88
CA GLU A 347 -27.13 9.43 -3.00
C GLU A 347 -26.33 9.04 -4.25
N ALA A 348 -25.05 8.71 -4.12
CA ALA A 348 -24.21 8.32 -5.25
C ALA A 348 -24.67 7.02 -5.89
N LEU A 349 -25.10 6.03 -5.10
CA LEU A 349 -25.61 4.75 -5.61
C LEU A 349 -26.95 4.88 -6.35
N ASN A 350 -27.70 5.95 -6.11
CA ASN A 350 -28.99 6.22 -6.76
C ASN A 350 -28.92 7.29 -7.86
N ASP A 351 -27.80 7.99 -8.00
CA ASP A 351 -27.64 9.06 -9.00
C ASP A 351 -27.10 8.49 -10.33
N PRO A 352 -27.82 8.65 -11.45
CA PRO A 352 -27.41 8.11 -12.76
C PRO A 352 -26.01 8.56 -13.20
N TYR A 353 -25.59 9.78 -12.85
CA TYR A 353 -24.24 10.30 -13.20
C TYR A 353 -23.13 9.42 -12.62
N PHE A 354 -23.25 8.99 -11.35
CA PHE A 354 -22.25 8.17 -10.67
C PHE A 354 -22.36 6.71 -11.09
N VAL A 355 -23.59 6.19 -11.23
CA VAL A 355 -23.84 4.79 -11.64
C VAL A 355 -23.32 4.52 -13.05
N GLU A 356 -23.65 5.39 -14.03
CA GLU A 356 -23.18 5.25 -15.41
C GLU A 356 -21.66 5.34 -15.53
N ARG A 357 -21.00 6.13 -14.66
CA ARG A 357 -19.54 6.27 -14.60
C ARG A 357 -18.87 5.27 -13.68
N LYS A 358 -19.65 4.40 -13.04
CA LYS A 358 -19.16 3.38 -12.10
C LYS A 358 -18.34 3.97 -10.95
N LEU A 359 -18.77 5.12 -10.43
CA LEU A 359 -18.14 5.83 -9.33
C LEU A 359 -18.72 5.32 -8.00
N TYR A 360 -18.35 4.11 -7.63
CA TYR A 360 -18.77 3.46 -6.38
C TYR A 360 -17.80 3.78 -5.23
N PRO A 361 -18.26 3.72 -3.95
CA PRO A 361 -17.35 3.81 -2.81
C PRO A 361 -16.27 2.73 -2.88
N ASN A 362 -15.04 3.12 -2.57
CA ASN A 362 -13.89 2.22 -2.51
C ASN A 362 -13.44 1.96 -1.06
N VAL A 363 -12.36 1.21 -0.87
CA VAL A 363 -11.83 0.87 0.46
C VAL A 363 -11.48 2.09 1.30
N ASP A 364 -11.05 3.19 0.69
CA ASP A 364 -10.61 4.39 1.40
C ASP A 364 -11.78 5.16 2.02
N PHE A 365 -12.99 4.99 1.48
CA PHE A 365 -14.18 5.71 1.95
C PHE A 365 -14.55 5.38 3.41
N TYR A 366 -14.48 4.11 3.80
CA TYR A 366 -14.82 3.68 5.17
C TYR A 366 -13.61 3.45 6.08
N SER A 367 -12.41 3.19 5.54
CA SER A 367 -11.22 2.93 6.36
C SER A 367 -10.87 4.09 7.27
N GLY A 368 -10.98 5.33 6.77
CA GLY A 368 -10.75 6.53 7.55
C GLY A 368 -11.70 6.69 8.72
N ILE A 369 -12.97 6.32 8.54
CA ILE A 369 -14.00 6.38 9.61
C ILE A 369 -13.64 5.41 10.74
N ILE A 370 -13.20 4.18 10.41
CA ILE A 370 -12.78 3.19 11.41
C ILE A 370 -11.55 3.69 12.17
N TYR A 371 -10.52 4.17 11.48
CA TYR A 371 -9.31 4.69 12.13
C TYR A 371 -9.65 5.85 13.08
N ARG A 372 -10.50 6.76 12.66
CA ARG A 372 -10.99 7.84 13.51
C ARG A 372 -11.73 7.32 14.75
N ALA A 373 -12.64 6.35 14.58
CA ALA A 373 -13.37 5.75 15.69
C ALA A 373 -12.43 5.05 16.68
N MET A 374 -11.32 4.50 16.22
CA MET A 374 -10.26 3.93 17.06
C MET A 374 -9.38 4.98 17.76
N GLY A 375 -9.57 6.28 17.48
CA GLY A 375 -8.74 7.35 18.02
C GLY A 375 -7.40 7.52 17.32
N ILE A 376 -7.24 7.02 16.12
CA ILE A 376 -6.03 7.19 15.30
C ILE A 376 -6.08 8.59 14.65
N PRO A 377 -5.05 9.43 14.82
CA PRO A 377 -4.97 10.73 14.15
C PRO A 377 -4.98 10.58 12.62
N VAL A 378 -5.58 11.57 11.94
CA VAL A 378 -5.74 11.54 10.46
C VAL A 378 -4.39 11.43 9.74
N GLU A 379 -3.36 12.08 10.26
CA GLU A 379 -2.00 12.05 9.73
C GLU A 379 -1.37 10.64 9.77
N MET A 380 -1.90 9.76 10.64
CA MET A 380 -1.45 8.36 10.77
C MET A 380 -2.10 7.41 9.76
N PHE A 381 -3.11 7.80 9.01
CA PHE A 381 -3.86 6.87 8.15
C PHE A 381 -3.00 6.24 7.07
N THR A 382 -2.16 7.04 6.40
CA THR A 382 -1.20 6.50 5.41
C THR A 382 -0.12 5.64 6.08
N VAL A 383 0.22 5.91 7.34
CA VAL A 383 1.14 5.06 8.12
C VAL A 383 0.51 3.70 8.43
N MET A 384 -0.77 3.67 8.78
CA MET A 384 -1.52 2.42 8.96
C MET A 384 -1.64 1.65 7.64
N PHE A 385 -1.84 2.36 6.54
CA PHE A 385 -1.77 1.76 5.21
C PHE A 385 -0.40 1.13 4.95
N ALA A 386 0.70 1.81 5.26
CA ALA A 386 2.05 1.25 5.13
C ALA A 386 2.25 -0.01 5.98
N LEU A 387 1.70 -0.05 7.21
CA LEU A 387 1.73 -1.24 8.06
C LEU A 387 1.02 -2.42 7.41
N GLY A 388 -0.17 -2.20 6.87
CA GLY A 388 -0.92 -3.22 6.15
C GLY A 388 -0.18 -3.69 4.88
N ARG A 389 0.41 -2.77 4.11
CA ARG A 389 1.10 -3.05 2.85
C ARG A 389 2.46 -3.73 3.02
N LEU A 390 3.05 -3.71 4.20
CA LEU A 390 4.39 -4.26 4.44
C LEU A 390 4.56 -5.70 3.92
N PRO A 391 3.67 -6.67 4.19
CA PRO A 391 3.82 -8.03 3.68
C PRO A 391 3.80 -8.12 2.15
N GLY A 392 2.97 -7.32 1.48
CA GLY A 392 2.91 -7.25 0.03
C GLY A 392 4.22 -6.75 -0.57
N TRP A 393 4.77 -5.66 -0.03
CA TRP A 393 6.08 -5.16 -0.45
C TRP A 393 7.19 -6.20 -0.26
N ILE A 394 7.19 -6.90 0.87
CA ILE A 394 8.15 -7.97 1.16
C ILE A 394 8.01 -9.11 0.15
N ALA A 395 6.78 -9.56 -0.12
CA ALA A 395 6.50 -10.63 -1.06
C ALA A 395 6.97 -10.27 -2.48
N GLN A 396 6.66 -9.06 -2.93
CA GLN A 396 7.05 -8.52 -4.23
C GLN A 396 8.58 -8.40 -4.36
N TRP A 397 9.25 -7.91 -3.33
CA TRP A 397 10.71 -7.85 -3.27
C TRP A 397 11.34 -9.25 -3.31
N LYS A 398 10.84 -10.19 -2.49
CA LYS A 398 11.33 -11.57 -2.43
C LYS A 398 11.17 -12.28 -3.78
N GLU A 399 9.99 -12.17 -4.40
CA GLU A 399 9.70 -12.80 -5.70
C GLU A 399 10.67 -12.29 -6.78
N MET A 400 10.84 -10.97 -6.86
CA MET A 400 11.78 -10.34 -7.80
C MET A 400 13.22 -10.85 -7.60
N ARG A 401 13.68 -10.94 -6.35
CA ARG A 401 15.03 -11.42 -6.01
C ARG A 401 15.23 -12.89 -6.38
N LEU A 402 14.26 -13.77 -6.04
CA LEU A 402 14.30 -15.18 -6.35
C LEU A 402 14.29 -15.46 -7.87
N ARG A 403 13.54 -14.66 -8.62
CA ARG A 403 13.49 -14.74 -10.09
C ARG A 403 14.74 -14.14 -10.77
N LYS A 404 15.64 -13.52 -10.01
CA LYS A 404 16.84 -12.83 -10.51
C LYS A 404 16.49 -11.83 -11.63
N GLU A 405 15.43 -11.07 -11.41
CA GLU A 405 15.00 -10.07 -12.38
C GLU A 405 16.09 -9.02 -12.61
N PRO A 406 16.24 -8.53 -13.84
CA PRO A 406 17.28 -7.55 -14.17
C PRO A 406 17.00 -6.20 -13.49
N ILE A 407 18.05 -5.38 -13.35
CA ILE A 407 17.94 -4.03 -12.83
C ILE A 407 16.92 -3.20 -13.63
N GLY A 408 16.01 -2.54 -12.93
CA GLY A 408 15.03 -1.62 -13.50
C GLY A 408 15.72 -0.38 -14.06
N ARG A 409 15.87 -0.32 -15.39
CA ARG A 409 16.45 0.82 -16.10
C ARG A 409 15.64 1.13 -17.35
N PRO A 410 14.54 1.89 -17.23
CA PRO A 410 13.73 2.27 -18.38
C PRO A 410 14.52 3.16 -19.36
N ARG A 411 14.07 3.21 -20.61
CA ARG A 411 14.58 4.08 -21.65
C ARG A 411 13.81 5.38 -21.69
N GLN A 412 14.38 6.38 -22.38
CA GLN A 412 13.71 7.64 -22.68
C GLN A 412 13.85 8.01 -24.16
N ILE A 413 12.92 8.77 -24.68
CA ILE A 413 13.05 9.50 -25.95
C ILE A 413 13.62 10.87 -25.62
N TYR A 414 14.78 11.17 -26.17
CA TYR A 414 15.39 12.49 -26.02
C TYR A 414 14.71 13.49 -26.94
N ILE A 415 14.21 14.57 -26.37
CA ILE A 415 13.55 15.68 -27.07
C ILE A 415 14.23 17.05 -26.83
N GLY A 416 15.44 17.03 -26.24
CA GLY A 416 16.21 18.22 -25.97
C GLY A 416 16.97 18.69 -27.23
N GLU A 417 17.86 19.65 -27.00
CA GLU A 417 18.68 20.23 -28.05
C GLU A 417 19.70 19.22 -28.61
N ASN A 418 20.04 19.40 -29.88
CA ASN A 418 21.16 18.69 -30.51
C ASN A 418 22.51 19.11 -29.88
N TYR A 419 23.60 18.52 -30.37
CA TYR A 419 24.94 18.87 -29.91
C TYR A 419 25.14 20.38 -29.88
N ARG A 420 25.60 20.91 -28.77
CA ARG A 420 26.00 22.32 -28.59
C ARG A 420 27.46 22.37 -28.22
N GLU A 421 28.22 23.22 -28.89
CA GLU A 421 29.60 23.48 -28.51
C GLU A 421 29.65 24.16 -27.15
N PHE A 422 30.59 23.73 -26.30
CA PHE A 422 30.80 24.38 -25.00
C PHE A 422 31.48 25.74 -25.21
N ILE A 423 30.79 26.81 -24.86
CA ILE A 423 31.33 28.18 -24.86
C ILE A 423 31.74 28.51 -23.43
N PRO A 424 33.02 28.89 -23.14
CA PRO A 424 33.45 29.29 -21.80
C PRO A 424 32.66 30.52 -21.31
N ILE A 425 32.43 30.61 -19.99
CA ILE A 425 31.56 31.63 -19.39
C ILE A 425 31.92 33.06 -19.78
N GLY A 426 33.16 33.36 -19.94
CA GLY A 426 33.62 34.71 -20.39
C GLY A 426 33.42 35.01 -21.86
N LYS A 427 32.86 34.06 -22.65
CA LYS A 427 32.54 34.21 -24.09
C LYS A 427 31.07 33.95 -24.41
N ARG A 428 30.21 33.75 -23.41
CA ARG A 428 28.74 33.57 -23.57
C ARG A 428 28.05 34.92 -23.68
#